data_10ced25c1d2395a102cd6ef231239306
#
_entry.id   10ced25c1d2395a102cd6ef231239306
#
_cell.length_a   1.000
_cell.length_b   1.000
_cell.length_c   1.000
_cell.angle_alpha   90.00
_cell.angle_beta   90.00
_cell.angle_gamma   90.00
#
_symmetry.space_group_name_H-M   'P 1'
#
loop_
_entity.id
_entity.type
_entity.pdbx_description
1 polymer ?
#
loop_
_entity_poly.entity_id
_entity_poly.type
_entity_poly.pdbx_seq_one_letter_code
_entity_poly.pdbx_strand_id
1 'polypeptide(L)'
;MKKILLIIVTLFISDITYSQVQRGNNFQRREIVDRDEIRARLEMRKELVQSGDNDPLRILNLSEEQMKSFKEINSKHLSVVKPVKKEMMKKKLEMQLEKMEDKIDITKVNKLFDDISYLEAELRKSEFSRNLEIRSLLDDEQEMRFKRLMQRKKVNEKNKIMRRNSRM
;
A
#
# COMPACT_ATOMS: atom_id res chain seq x y z
N MET A 1 49.30 -34.75 -21.74
CA MET A 1 47.87 -34.37 -21.83
C MET A 1 47.08 -34.68 -20.56
N LYS A 2 47.22 -35.84 -19.90
CA LYS A 2 46.45 -36.15 -18.65
C LYS A 2 46.71 -35.22 -17.46
N LYS A 3 47.95 -34.67 -17.30
CA LYS A 3 48.31 -33.77 -16.20
C LYS A 3 47.73 -32.36 -16.34
N ILE A 4 47.54 -31.87 -17.58
CA ILE A 4 46.92 -30.55 -17.85
C ILE A 4 45.41 -30.57 -17.57
N LEU A 5 44.75 -31.71 -17.87
CA LEU A 5 43.32 -31.90 -17.61
C LEU A 5 43.03 -31.87 -16.11
N LEU A 6 43.92 -32.39 -15.28
CA LEU A 6 43.76 -32.45 -13.82
C LEU A 6 43.88 -31.07 -13.17
N ILE A 7 44.73 -30.19 -13.71
CA ILE A 7 44.89 -28.78 -13.24
C ILE A 7 43.66 -27.96 -13.59
N ILE A 8 43.08 -28.16 -14.78
CA ILE A 8 41.84 -27.43 -15.18
C ILE A 8 40.67 -27.82 -14.30
N VAL A 9 40.51 -29.09 -13.93
CA VAL A 9 39.43 -29.57 -13.05
C VAL A 9 39.58 -28.99 -11.62
N THR A 10 40.82 -28.88 -11.10
CA THR A 10 41.05 -28.32 -9.77
C THR A 10 40.78 -26.80 -9.71
N LEU A 11 41.07 -26.05 -10.78
CA LEU A 11 40.72 -24.61 -10.86
C LEU A 11 39.21 -24.40 -10.95
N PHE A 12 38.48 -25.24 -11.68
CA PHE A 12 37.03 -25.13 -11.75
C PHE A 12 36.31 -25.43 -10.42
N ILE A 13 36.83 -26.35 -9.61
CA ILE A 13 36.29 -26.69 -8.29
C ILE A 13 36.49 -25.53 -7.30
N SER A 14 37.63 -24.82 -7.36
CA SER A 14 37.90 -23.68 -6.48
C SER A 14 36.96 -22.49 -6.75
N ASP A 15 36.60 -22.23 -8.01
CA ASP A 15 35.70 -21.16 -8.38
C ASP A 15 34.24 -21.44 -7.92
N ILE A 16 33.81 -22.71 -8.00
CA ILE A 16 32.46 -23.10 -7.54
C ILE A 16 32.33 -22.96 -6.01
N THR A 17 33.35 -23.37 -5.25
CA THR A 17 33.34 -23.26 -3.78
C THR A 17 33.41 -21.81 -3.33
N TYR A 18 34.17 -20.95 -4.02
CA TYR A 18 34.28 -19.54 -3.68
C TYR A 18 32.97 -18.78 -3.95
N SER A 19 32.27 -19.11 -5.04
CA SER A 19 30.97 -18.48 -5.35
C SER A 19 29.84 -18.91 -4.39
N GLN A 20 29.88 -20.13 -3.86
CA GLN A 20 28.91 -20.60 -2.88
C GLN A 20 29.14 -20.00 -1.50
N VAL A 21 30.38 -19.81 -1.08
CA VAL A 21 30.73 -19.16 0.20
C VAL A 21 30.29 -17.68 0.20
N GLN A 22 30.43 -16.97 -0.90
CA GLN A 22 29.94 -15.59 -1.01
C GLN A 22 28.40 -15.50 -0.99
N ARG A 23 27.69 -16.46 -1.58
CA ARG A 23 26.22 -16.49 -1.51
C ARG A 23 25.71 -16.80 -0.10
N GLY A 24 26.36 -17.69 0.64
CA GLY A 24 26.03 -18.01 2.02
C GLY A 24 26.19 -16.81 2.96
N ASN A 25 27.30 -16.07 2.84
CA ASN A 25 27.57 -14.90 3.69
C ASN A 25 26.63 -13.71 3.42
N ASN A 26 26.15 -13.55 2.17
CA ASN A 26 25.15 -12.53 1.85
C ASN A 26 23.74 -12.90 2.32
N PHE A 27 23.43 -14.19 2.46
CA PHE A 27 22.14 -14.64 2.99
C PHE A 27 22.08 -14.47 4.51
N GLN A 28 23.15 -14.83 5.23
CA GLN A 28 23.23 -14.61 6.69
C GLN A 28 23.27 -13.13 7.08
N ARG A 29 23.87 -12.25 6.27
CA ARG A 29 23.83 -10.79 6.51
C ARG A 29 22.44 -10.17 6.36
N ARG A 30 21.53 -10.81 5.65
CA ARG A 30 20.14 -10.34 5.53
C ARG A 30 19.24 -10.79 6.67
N GLU A 31 19.63 -11.79 7.44
CA GLU A 31 18.83 -12.39 8.50
C GLU A 31 19.11 -11.77 9.88
N ILE A 32 20.22 -11.05 10.01
CA ILE A 32 20.49 -10.21 11.20
C ILE A 32 20.09 -8.76 10.84
N VAL A 33 18.88 -8.56 10.40
CA VAL A 33 18.20 -7.30 10.68
C VAL A 33 17.86 -7.40 12.15
N ASP A 34 18.68 -6.72 12.94
CA ASP A 34 18.65 -6.73 14.39
C ASP A 34 17.20 -6.57 14.87
N ARG A 35 16.67 -7.59 15.55
CA ARG A 35 15.31 -7.54 16.10
C ARG A 35 15.14 -6.32 17.00
N ASP A 36 16.21 -5.85 17.60
CA ASP A 36 16.24 -4.67 18.44
C ASP A 36 16.17 -3.38 17.61
N GLU A 37 16.79 -3.34 16.40
CA GLU A 37 16.63 -2.23 15.47
C GLU A 37 15.19 -2.16 14.90
N ILE A 38 14.57 -3.30 14.61
CA ILE A 38 13.16 -3.35 14.21
C ILE A 38 12.26 -2.90 15.37
N ARG A 39 12.52 -3.35 16.60
CA ARG A 39 11.79 -2.89 17.78
C ARG A 39 11.96 -1.40 18.01
N ALA A 40 13.18 -0.88 17.98
CA ALA A 40 13.46 0.54 18.13
C ALA A 40 12.75 1.38 17.04
N ARG A 41 12.73 0.93 15.78
CA ARG A 41 11.98 1.57 14.70
C ARG A 41 10.47 1.49 14.90
N LEU A 42 9.95 0.39 15.45
CA LEU A 42 8.53 0.24 15.77
C LEU A 42 8.12 1.11 16.96
N GLU A 43 8.94 1.19 18.00
CA GLU A 43 8.73 2.07 19.14
C GLU A 43 8.78 3.55 18.73
N MET A 44 9.81 3.97 18.00
CA MET A 44 9.92 5.33 17.43
C MET A 44 8.71 5.65 16.52
N ARG A 45 8.22 4.67 15.75
CA ARG A 45 7.02 4.85 14.93
C ARG A 45 5.75 4.94 15.77
N LYS A 46 5.65 4.22 16.88
CA LYS A 46 4.55 4.34 17.84
C LYS A 46 4.57 5.71 18.52
N GLU A 47 5.74 6.19 18.95
CA GLU A 47 5.90 7.53 19.52
C GLU A 47 5.52 8.62 18.52
N LEU A 48 5.96 8.53 17.25
CA LEU A 48 5.57 9.45 16.19
C LEU A 48 4.06 9.41 15.88
N VAL A 49 3.42 8.26 16.05
CA VAL A 49 1.95 8.12 15.92
C VAL A 49 1.25 8.65 17.17
N GLN A 50 1.83 8.47 18.36
CA GLN A 50 1.29 8.98 19.62
C GLN A 50 1.54 10.49 19.80
N SER A 51 2.60 11.05 19.22
CA SER A 51 2.88 12.49 19.29
C SER A 51 1.87 13.37 18.52
N GLY A 52 0.96 12.72 17.77
CA GLY A 52 -0.17 13.41 17.12
C GLY A 52 0.19 14.41 16.01
N ASP A 53 1.48 14.53 15.67
CA ASP A 53 1.96 15.44 14.61
C ASP A 53 1.45 15.10 13.20
N ASN A 54 0.89 13.91 13.02
CA ASN A 54 0.29 13.46 11.77
C ASN A 54 -1.25 13.36 11.82
N ASP A 55 -1.89 13.80 12.90
CA ASP A 55 -3.35 13.85 12.93
C ASP A 55 -3.85 14.94 11.99
N PRO A 56 -4.58 14.57 10.92
CA PRO A 56 -5.15 15.56 9.99
C PRO A 56 -5.98 16.64 10.68
N LEU A 57 -6.63 16.32 11.78
CA LEU A 57 -7.47 17.25 12.54
C LEU A 57 -6.63 18.33 13.24
N ARG A 58 -5.47 17.96 13.79
CA ARG A 58 -4.53 18.94 14.40
C ARG A 58 -3.89 19.85 13.36
N ILE A 59 -3.49 19.28 12.22
CA ILE A 59 -2.88 20.05 11.13
C ILE A 59 -3.82 21.11 10.59
N LEU A 60 -5.13 20.81 10.54
CA LEU A 60 -6.15 21.74 10.03
C LEU A 60 -6.53 22.82 11.04
N ASN A 61 -6.25 22.62 12.34
CA ASN A 61 -6.61 23.55 13.40
C ASN A 61 -8.10 23.98 13.32
N LEU A 62 -8.98 22.96 13.30
CA LEU A 62 -10.42 23.15 13.17
C LEU A 62 -11.02 23.70 14.45
N SER A 63 -12.04 24.58 14.36
CA SER A 63 -12.89 24.94 15.47
C SER A 63 -13.72 23.72 15.95
N GLU A 64 -14.31 23.80 17.14
CA GLU A 64 -15.15 22.72 17.66
C GLU A 64 -16.34 22.41 16.73
N GLU A 65 -16.98 23.44 16.20
CA GLU A 65 -18.08 23.31 15.24
C GLU A 65 -17.63 22.68 13.93
N GLN A 66 -16.51 23.15 13.37
CA GLN A 66 -15.92 22.55 12.17
C GLN A 66 -15.54 21.09 12.41
N MET A 67 -14.99 20.77 13.59
CA MET A 67 -14.63 19.39 13.95
C MET A 67 -15.85 18.49 14.03
N LYS A 68 -16.96 18.96 14.60
CA LYS A 68 -18.23 18.22 14.64
C LYS A 68 -18.72 17.93 13.22
N SER A 69 -18.84 18.96 12.37
CA SER A 69 -19.28 18.83 10.99
C SER A 69 -18.35 17.92 10.18
N PHE A 70 -17.03 18.03 10.38
CA PHE A 70 -16.03 17.14 9.75
C PHE A 70 -16.25 15.67 10.14
N LYS A 71 -16.54 15.38 11.41
CA LYS A 71 -16.84 14.01 11.86
C LYS A 71 -18.15 13.48 11.25
N GLU A 72 -19.17 14.31 11.15
CA GLU A 72 -20.46 13.96 10.54
C GLU A 72 -20.29 13.62 9.04
N ILE A 73 -19.59 14.47 8.28
CA ILE A 73 -19.27 14.21 6.86
C ILE A 73 -18.50 12.90 6.70
N ASN A 74 -17.49 12.65 7.55
CA ASN A 74 -16.73 11.40 7.48
C ASN A 74 -17.59 10.18 7.84
N SER A 75 -18.46 10.29 8.84
CA SER A 75 -19.36 9.20 9.22
C SER A 75 -20.33 8.86 8.09
N LYS A 76 -20.96 9.87 7.48
CA LYS A 76 -21.82 9.73 6.30
C LYS A 76 -21.07 9.08 5.13
N HIS A 77 -19.86 9.54 4.83
CA HIS A 77 -19.03 8.95 3.79
C HIS A 77 -18.71 7.47 4.08
N LEU A 78 -18.34 7.13 5.31
CA LEU A 78 -18.03 5.75 5.69
C LEU A 78 -19.24 4.82 5.59
N SER A 79 -20.45 5.28 5.88
CA SER A 79 -21.66 4.48 5.73
C SER A 79 -21.94 4.11 4.28
N VAL A 80 -21.59 4.99 3.32
CA VAL A 80 -21.70 4.73 1.88
C VAL A 80 -20.57 3.84 1.39
N VAL A 81 -19.33 4.13 1.79
CA VAL A 81 -18.13 3.47 1.27
C VAL A 81 -17.98 2.02 1.76
N LYS A 82 -18.37 1.72 3.01
CA LYS A 82 -18.24 0.37 3.58
C LYS A 82 -18.94 -0.73 2.74
N PRO A 83 -20.26 -0.60 2.41
CA PRO A 83 -20.94 -1.60 1.60
C PRO A 83 -20.35 -1.71 0.19
N VAL A 84 -20.02 -0.59 -0.45
CA VAL A 84 -19.41 -0.59 -1.80
C VAL A 84 -18.06 -1.30 -1.81
N LYS A 85 -17.20 -1.05 -0.82
CA LYS A 85 -15.92 -1.78 -0.69
C LYS A 85 -16.11 -3.26 -0.44
N LYS A 86 -17.10 -3.65 0.36
CA LYS A 86 -17.41 -5.05 0.61
C LYS A 86 -17.84 -5.76 -0.67
N GLU A 87 -18.71 -5.12 -1.46
CA GLU A 87 -19.18 -5.66 -2.73
C GLU A 87 -18.04 -5.78 -3.76
N MET A 88 -17.23 -4.72 -3.87
CA MET A 88 -16.05 -4.75 -4.74
C MET A 88 -15.08 -5.88 -4.37
N MET A 89 -14.90 -6.15 -3.06
CA MET A 89 -14.04 -7.26 -2.62
C MET A 89 -14.62 -8.61 -3.03
N LYS A 90 -15.93 -8.81 -2.91
CA LYS A 90 -16.60 -10.04 -3.38
C LYS A 90 -16.38 -10.24 -4.87
N LYS A 91 -16.63 -9.20 -5.71
CA LYS A 91 -16.41 -9.27 -7.15
C LYS A 91 -14.97 -9.60 -7.52
N LYS A 92 -13.99 -9.04 -6.79
CA LYS A 92 -12.57 -9.35 -6.98
C LYS A 92 -12.25 -10.80 -6.63
N LEU A 93 -12.85 -11.36 -5.58
CA LEU A 93 -12.70 -12.77 -5.22
C LEU A 93 -13.37 -13.69 -6.25
N GLU A 94 -14.59 -13.38 -6.70
CA GLU A 94 -15.27 -14.11 -7.76
C GLU A 94 -14.42 -14.15 -9.04
N MET A 95 -13.82 -13.03 -9.42
CA MET A 95 -12.93 -12.95 -10.59
C MET A 95 -11.64 -13.78 -10.38
N GLN A 96 -11.10 -13.85 -9.16
CA GLN A 96 -9.94 -14.70 -8.88
C GLN A 96 -10.30 -16.18 -8.99
N LEU A 97 -11.45 -16.61 -8.46
CA LEU A 97 -11.92 -17.97 -8.56
C LEU A 97 -12.14 -18.36 -10.03
N GLU A 98 -12.82 -17.52 -10.81
CA GLU A 98 -13.05 -17.79 -12.24
C GLU A 98 -11.76 -17.98 -13.04
N LYS A 99 -10.70 -17.24 -12.69
CA LYS A 99 -9.38 -17.37 -13.34
C LYS A 99 -8.62 -18.66 -12.94
N MET A 100 -9.07 -19.35 -11.92
CA MET A 100 -8.49 -20.63 -11.46
C MET A 100 -9.21 -21.84 -12.03
N GLU A 101 -10.34 -21.65 -12.73
CA GLU A 101 -11.08 -22.72 -13.39
C GLU A 101 -10.32 -23.23 -14.63
N ASP A 102 -10.40 -24.53 -14.91
CA ASP A 102 -9.79 -25.15 -16.08
C ASP A 102 -10.34 -24.55 -17.40
N LYS A 103 -11.61 -24.15 -17.38
CA LYS A 103 -12.29 -23.50 -18.50
C LYS A 103 -12.85 -22.16 -18.08
N ILE A 104 -12.12 -21.09 -18.39
CA ILE A 104 -12.47 -19.71 -18.04
C ILE A 104 -13.69 -19.26 -18.87
N ASP A 105 -14.73 -18.75 -18.21
CA ASP A 105 -15.83 -18.05 -18.86
C ASP A 105 -15.48 -16.59 -19.07
N ILE A 106 -15.08 -16.25 -20.30
CA ILE A 106 -14.69 -14.88 -20.69
C ILE A 106 -15.84 -13.89 -20.52
N THR A 107 -17.08 -14.29 -20.76
CA THR A 107 -18.26 -13.42 -20.61
C THR A 107 -18.44 -13.03 -19.14
N LYS A 108 -18.33 -13.99 -18.25
CA LYS A 108 -18.40 -13.78 -16.80
C LYS A 108 -17.25 -12.90 -16.29
N VAL A 109 -16.02 -13.14 -16.79
CA VAL A 109 -14.85 -12.31 -16.43
C VAL A 109 -15.04 -10.86 -16.86
N ASN A 110 -15.51 -10.62 -18.10
CA ASN A 110 -15.77 -9.27 -18.60
C ASN A 110 -16.82 -8.56 -17.75
N LYS A 111 -17.93 -9.24 -17.44
CA LYS A 111 -18.95 -8.68 -16.54
C LYS A 111 -18.39 -8.31 -15.17
N LEU A 112 -17.52 -9.14 -14.60
CA LEU A 112 -16.87 -8.85 -13.30
C LEU A 112 -15.95 -7.64 -13.40
N PHE A 113 -15.23 -7.44 -14.51
CA PHE A 113 -14.46 -6.22 -14.75
C PHE A 113 -15.34 -4.97 -14.79
N ASP A 114 -16.48 -5.03 -15.49
CA ASP A 114 -17.42 -3.91 -15.59
C ASP A 114 -18.01 -3.58 -14.20
N ASP A 115 -18.45 -4.59 -13.46
CA ASP A 115 -18.97 -4.44 -12.09
C ASP A 115 -17.91 -3.79 -11.15
N ILE A 116 -16.67 -4.26 -11.19
CA ILE A 116 -15.58 -3.71 -10.37
C ILE A 116 -15.30 -2.26 -10.77
N SER A 117 -15.25 -1.96 -12.08
CA SER A 117 -14.99 -0.62 -12.58
C SER A 117 -16.09 0.36 -12.17
N TYR A 118 -17.34 -0.08 -12.21
CA TYR A 118 -18.48 0.71 -11.71
C TYR A 118 -18.35 1.03 -10.23
N LEU A 119 -18.06 0.01 -9.39
CA LEU A 119 -17.88 0.19 -7.95
C LEU A 119 -16.69 1.09 -7.60
N GLU A 120 -15.59 1.00 -8.35
CA GLU A 120 -14.44 1.91 -8.23
C GLU A 120 -14.82 3.35 -8.57
N ALA A 121 -15.64 3.56 -9.62
CA ALA A 121 -16.14 4.89 -9.96
C ALA A 121 -17.03 5.46 -8.86
N GLU A 122 -17.92 4.66 -8.26
CA GLU A 122 -18.76 5.07 -7.12
C GLU A 122 -17.92 5.48 -5.90
N LEU A 123 -16.86 4.72 -5.58
CA LEU A 123 -15.94 5.10 -4.50
C LEU A 123 -15.25 6.44 -4.77
N ARG A 124 -14.79 6.67 -6.02
CA ARG A 124 -14.15 7.95 -6.40
C ARG A 124 -15.12 9.13 -6.33
N LYS A 125 -16.37 8.95 -6.80
CA LYS A 125 -17.41 9.98 -6.68
C LYS A 125 -17.70 10.32 -5.21
N SER A 126 -17.88 9.30 -4.36
CA SER A 126 -18.12 9.49 -2.94
C SER A 126 -16.94 10.21 -2.25
N GLU A 127 -15.69 9.86 -2.58
CA GLU A 127 -14.51 10.55 -2.04
C GLU A 127 -14.44 12.02 -2.53
N PHE A 128 -14.78 12.27 -3.78
CA PHE A 128 -14.81 13.62 -4.34
C PHE A 128 -15.86 14.49 -3.65
N SER A 129 -17.11 13.99 -3.50
CA SER A 129 -18.20 14.70 -2.80
C SER A 129 -17.81 15.02 -1.36
N ARG A 130 -17.29 14.02 -0.63
CA ARG A 130 -16.79 14.23 0.73
C ARG A 130 -15.74 15.33 0.79
N ASN A 131 -14.80 15.36 -0.15
CA ASN A 131 -13.74 16.36 -0.17
C ASN A 131 -14.29 17.76 -0.46
N LEU A 132 -15.31 17.88 -1.29
CA LEU A 132 -16.01 19.15 -1.52
C LEU A 132 -16.77 19.62 -0.25
N GLU A 133 -17.49 18.72 0.40
CA GLU A 133 -18.19 19.02 1.65
C GLU A 133 -17.21 19.47 2.76
N ILE A 134 -16.04 18.81 2.88
CA ILE A 134 -15.00 19.24 3.82
C ILE A 134 -14.48 20.64 3.46
N ARG A 135 -14.17 20.88 2.19
CA ARG A 135 -13.63 22.19 1.75
C ARG A 135 -14.56 23.33 2.02
N SER A 136 -15.88 23.13 1.92
CA SER A 136 -16.87 24.17 2.24
C SER A 136 -16.94 24.56 3.71
N LEU A 137 -16.34 23.76 4.61
CA LEU A 137 -16.24 24.07 6.04
C LEU A 137 -14.99 24.88 6.40
N LEU A 138 -14.00 24.91 5.52
CA LEU A 138 -12.65 25.41 5.80
C LEU A 138 -12.52 26.86 5.36
N ASP A 139 -11.76 27.65 6.11
CA ASP A 139 -11.24 28.94 5.65
C ASP A 139 -10.10 28.75 4.62
N ASP A 140 -9.64 29.84 4.03
CA ASP A 140 -8.61 29.80 2.97
C ASP A 140 -7.31 29.16 3.44
N GLU A 141 -6.87 29.42 4.68
CA GLU A 141 -5.64 28.87 5.23
C GLU A 141 -5.78 27.38 5.52
N GLN A 142 -6.90 26.98 6.14
CA GLN A 142 -7.26 25.60 6.41
C GLN A 142 -7.40 24.81 5.09
N GLU A 143 -8.00 25.41 4.06
CA GLU A 143 -8.13 24.78 2.73
C GLU A 143 -6.77 24.51 2.09
N MET A 144 -5.82 25.46 2.20
CA MET A 144 -4.45 25.22 1.72
C MET A 144 -3.77 24.08 2.46
N ARG A 145 -3.93 24.00 3.78
CA ARG A 145 -3.40 22.88 4.59
C ARG A 145 -4.05 21.55 4.18
N PHE A 146 -5.36 21.54 3.98
CA PHE A 146 -6.09 20.36 3.52
C PHE A 146 -5.63 19.88 2.14
N LYS A 147 -5.44 20.78 1.17
CA LYS A 147 -4.87 20.44 -0.16
C LYS A 147 -3.50 19.78 -0.05
N ARG A 148 -2.61 20.29 0.82
CA ARG A 148 -1.28 19.70 1.06
C ARG A 148 -1.40 18.30 1.66
N LEU A 149 -2.31 18.07 2.61
CA LEU A 149 -2.56 16.75 3.20
C LEU A 149 -3.03 15.74 2.15
N MET A 150 -3.97 16.15 1.30
CA MET A 150 -4.49 15.29 0.23
C MET A 150 -3.43 14.94 -0.81
N GLN A 151 -2.54 15.89 -1.16
CA GLN A 151 -1.40 15.62 -2.04
C GLN A 151 -0.42 14.62 -1.43
N ARG A 152 -0.05 14.80 -0.14
CA ARG A 152 0.81 13.84 0.59
C ARG A 152 0.21 12.45 0.61
N LYS A 153 -1.10 12.32 0.86
CA LYS A 153 -1.81 11.04 0.83
C LYS A 153 -1.67 10.35 -0.53
N LYS A 154 -1.94 11.08 -1.63
CA LYS A 154 -1.79 10.55 -3.00
C LYS A 154 -0.38 10.06 -3.31
N VAL A 155 0.64 10.84 -2.93
CA VAL A 155 2.05 10.45 -3.11
C VAL A 155 2.39 9.21 -2.32
N ASN A 156 1.94 9.11 -1.06
CA ASN A 156 2.19 7.95 -0.21
C ASN A 156 1.51 6.69 -0.75
N GLU A 157 0.27 6.78 -1.25
CA GLU A 157 -0.43 5.67 -1.88
C GLU A 157 0.30 5.21 -3.16
N LYS A 158 0.72 6.15 -4.01
CA LYS A 158 1.52 5.84 -5.22
C LYS A 158 2.83 5.12 -4.87
N ASN A 159 3.56 5.61 -3.87
CA ASN A 159 4.80 4.99 -3.40
C ASN A 159 4.56 3.60 -2.82
N LYS A 160 3.44 3.38 -2.11
CA LYS A 160 3.06 2.06 -1.59
C LYS A 160 2.80 1.05 -2.71
N ILE A 161 2.12 1.48 -3.77
CA ILE A 161 1.86 0.65 -4.95
C ILE A 161 3.17 0.29 -5.65
N MET A 162 4.05 1.29 -5.89
CA MET A 162 5.35 1.05 -6.52
C MET A 162 6.20 0.05 -5.73
N ARG A 163 6.28 0.20 -4.39
CA ARG A 163 7.02 -0.74 -3.54
C ARG A 163 6.44 -2.16 -3.55
N ARG A 164 5.13 -2.30 -3.75
CA ARG A 164 4.48 -3.61 -3.86
C ARG A 164 4.83 -4.29 -5.19
N ASN A 165 4.79 -3.53 -6.28
CA ASN A 165 5.11 -4.06 -7.61
C ASN A 165 6.59 -4.41 -7.78
N SER A 166 7.51 -3.72 -7.07
CA SER A 166 8.95 -4.01 -7.13
C SER A 166 9.36 -5.25 -6.31
N ARG A 167 8.44 -5.87 -5.57
CA ARG A 167 8.68 -7.10 -4.80
C ARG A 167 8.12 -8.37 -5.45
N MET A 168 7.41 -8.22 -6.55
CA MET A 168 6.95 -9.31 -7.44
C MET A 168 7.95 -9.54 -8.54
#